data_73a4959aeb18b5ef26782c3d2a630289
#
_entry.id   73a4959aeb18b5ef26782c3d2a630289
#
_cell.length_a   1.000
_cell.length_b   1.000
_cell.length_c   1.000
_cell.angle_alpha   90.00
_cell.angle_beta   90.00
_cell.angle_gamma   90.00
#
_symmetry.space_group_name_H-M   'P 1'
#
loop_
_entity.id
_entity.type
_entity.pdbx_description
1 polymer ?
#
loop_
_entity_poly.entity_id
_entity_poly.type
_entity_poly.pdbx_seq_one_letter_code
_entity_poly.pdbx_strand_id
1 'polypeptide(L)'
;MSACQRTTRSAGLTNLLWVALWMALAAGFTPIAFADELPARIDALIVSAAKDGPLGSACDDATFVRRAYLDLAGRIPSWQEATTFLDNKEANKRTLLIDTLLAGSEYPRRMQDLFHAMLMERRGDSPEWTKFLQTSFEANKPWDQLVREILDPDPNNEATRGAAFFHTKRLDKVGQQETDYPGLTRDVGRLFLGMDLQCAQCHNHLFIESYKQVDFQGLYTVYQNTFIRNDLKFPAIGEKVLTKKADFSSVFDKVALTTGPRVPGGKEIEIPTFEKNEEYLVPP
;
A
#
# COMPACT_ATOMS: atom_id res chain seq x y z
N MET A 1 -1.00 -24.06 -82.87
CA MET A 1 -1.39 -22.62 -82.87
C MET A 1 -2.41 -22.41 -81.74
N SER A 2 -1.98 -21.90 -80.63
CA SER A 2 -2.93 -21.33 -79.66
C SER A 2 -2.12 -20.43 -78.69
N ALA A 3 -2.50 -19.19 -78.62
CA ALA A 3 -1.84 -18.11 -77.95
C ALA A 3 -2.07 -18.13 -76.45
N CYS A 4 -1.02 -18.03 -75.66
CA CYS A 4 -1.05 -17.87 -74.23
C CYS A 4 -1.11 -16.38 -73.88
N GLN A 5 -2.25 -15.89 -73.39
CA GLN A 5 -2.37 -14.53 -72.86
C GLN A 5 -1.88 -14.48 -71.41
N ARG A 6 -0.85 -13.67 -71.16
CA ARG A 6 -0.40 -13.30 -69.82
C ARG A 6 -1.26 -12.18 -69.27
N THR A 7 -1.97 -12.45 -68.21
CA THR A 7 -2.60 -11.40 -67.39
C THR A 7 -1.62 -10.90 -66.34
N THR A 8 -1.17 -9.70 -66.45
CA THR A 8 -0.40 -8.97 -65.40
C THR A 8 -1.35 -8.50 -64.32
N ARG A 9 -1.25 -9.09 -63.12
CA ARG A 9 -1.94 -8.60 -61.95
C ARG A 9 -1.16 -7.41 -61.34
N SER A 10 -1.86 -6.30 -61.18
CA SER A 10 -1.40 -5.10 -60.47
C SER A 10 -1.46 -5.35 -58.95
N ALA A 11 -0.36 -5.76 -58.37
CA ALA A 11 -0.21 -6.05 -56.94
C ALA A 11 0.53 -4.93 -56.17
N GLY A 12 0.43 -3.70 -56.60
CA GLY A 12 1.29 -2.62 -56.06
C GLY A 12 0.62 -1.56 -55.19
N LEU A 13 -0.70 -1.36 -55.28
CA LEU A 13 -1.32 -0.24 -54.57
C LEU A 13 -1.96 -0.61 -53.22
N THR A 14 -2.38 -1.85 -53.01
CA THR A 14 -3.03 -2.28 -51.76
C THR A 14 -2.03 -2.45 -50.60
N ASN A 15 -0.78 -2.81 -50.85
CA ASN A 15 0.22 -2.98 -49.81
C ASN A 15 0.76 -1.64 -49.26
N LEU A 16 0.77 -0.58 -50.07
CA LEU A 16 1.20 0.74 -49.61
C LEU A 16 0.19 1.41 -48.68
N LEU A 17 -1.09 1.15 -48.86
CA LEU A 17 -2.14 1.67 -47.97
C LEU A 17 -2.15 1.01 -46.59
N TRP A 18 -1.85 -0.31 -46.52
CA TRP A 18 -1.76 -1.01 -45.24
C TRP A 18 -0.52 -0.61 -44.45
N VAL A 19 0.63 -0.38 -45.07
CA VAL A 19 1.83 0.10 -44.38
C VAL A 19 1.66 1.53 -43.87
N ALA A 20 1.00 2.40 -44.63
CA ALA A 20 0.68 3.76 -44.18
C ALA A 20 -0.31 3.79 -43.00
N LEU A 21 -1.29 2.87 -42.99
CA LEU A 21 -2.25 2.75 -41.88
C LEU A 21 -1.59 2.24 -40.58
N TRP A 22 -0.62 1.30 -40.71
CA TRP A 22 0.16 0.80 -39.55
C TRP A 22 1.14 1.86 -39.02
N MET A 23 1.74 2.69 -39.84
CA MET A 23 2.58 3.80 -39.39
C MET A 23 1.77 4.93 -38.75
N ALA A 24 0.54 5.17 -39.19
CA ALA A 24 -0.33 6.16 -38.56
C ALA A 24 -0.87 5.69 -37.17
N LEU A 25 -1.09 4.38 -36.97
CA LEU A 25 -1.45 3.83 -35.64
C LEU A 25 -0.25 3.79 -34.66
N ALA A 26 0.97 3.68 -35.15
CA ALA A 26 2.19 3.68 -34.30
C ALA A 26 2.58 5.09 -33.81
N ALA A 27 2.13 6.15 -34.48
CA ALA A 27 2.40 7.54 -34.11
C ALA A 27 1.50 8.10 -33.00
N GLY A 28 0.51 7.34 -32.52
CA GLY A 28 -0.47 7.78 -31.53
C GLY A 28 -0.22 7.35 -30.08
N PHE A 29 0.79 6.54 -29.81
CA PHE A 29 1.20 6.18 -28.43
C PHE A 29 2.43 6.99 -28.03
N THR A 30 2.24 8.27 -27.75
CA THR A 30 3.18 8.95 -26.84
C THR A 30 2.90 8.38 -25.45
N PRO A 31 3.89 7.77 -24.79
CA PRO A 31 3.73 7.46 -23.37
C PRO A 31 3.48 8.79 -22.67
N ILE A 32 2.31 8.94 -22.08
CA ILE A 32 1.95 10.12 -21.30
C ILE A 32 2.97 10.15 -20.15
N ALA A 33 3.87 11.12 -20.20
CA ALA A 33 4.88 11.35 -19.18
C ALA A 33 4.24 11.93 -17.90
N PHE A 34 3.41 11.12 -17.23
CA PHE A 34 2.86 11.48 -15.91
C PHE A 34 3.91 11.39 -14.78
N ALA A 35 5.06 10.75 -15.04
CA ALA A 35 6.09 10.56 -14.01
C ALA A 35 6.83 11.84 -13.66
N ASP A 36 7.02 12.77 -14.59
CA ASP A 36 7.74 14.04 -14.37
C ASP A 36 6.87 15.14 -13.73
N GLU A 37 5.56 15.03 -13.80
CA GLU A 37 4.65 16.05 -13.25
C GLU A 37 4.47 15.94 -11.72
N LEU A 38 4.50 14.74 -11.15
CA LEU A 38 4.20 14.53 -9.74
C LEU A 38 5.26 15.16 -8.81
N PRO A 39 6.57 14.96 -8.99
CA PRO A 39 7.58 15.62 -8.18
C PRO A 39 7.48 17.14 -8.27
N ALA A 40 7.31 17.71 -9.45
CA ALA A 40 7.17 19.15 -9.65
C ALA A 40 5.92 19.72 -8.96
N ARG A 41 4.81 18.98 -8.95
CA ARG A 41 3.59 19.37 -8.23
C ARG A 41 3.79 19.32 -6.71
N ILE A 42 4.49 18.32 -6.19
CA ILE A 42 4.83 18.21 -4.77
C ILE A 42 5.71 19.38 -4.37
N ASP A 43 6.74 19.68 -5.13
CA ASP A 43 7.63 20.81 -4.89
C ASP A 43 6.87 22.15 -4.89
N ALA A 44 5.98 22.37 -5.85
CA ALA A 44 5.15 23.56 -5.91
C ALA A 44 4.25 23.69 -4.67
N LEU A 45 3.66 22.61 -4.19
CA LEU A 45 2.84 22.58 -2.98
C LEU A 45 3.68 22.91 -1.73
N ILE A 46 4.89 22.34 -1.61
CA ILE A 46 5.80 22.62 -0.50
C ILE A 46 6.20 24.09 -0.50
N VAL A 47 6.58 24.63 -1.67
CA VAL A 47 6.94 26.05 -1.80
C VAL A 47 5.77 26.96 -1.44
N SER A 48 4.57 26.65 -1.92
CA SER A 48 3.36 27.45 -1.62
C SER A 48 2.93 27.40 -0.15
N ALA A 49 3.24 26.30 0.54
CA ALA A 49 2.92 26.13 1.96
C ALA A 49 3.98 26.71 2.90
N ALA A 50 5.15 27.10 2.38
CA ALA A 50 6.23 27.70 3.19
C ALA A 50 5.82 29.08 3.70
N LYS A 51 5.44 29.15 4.99
CA LYS A 51 4.98 30.40 5.64
C LYS A 51 6.14 31.29 6.14
N ASP A 52 7.30 30.69 6.39
CA ASP A 52 8.44 31.35 7.05
C ASP A 52 9.50 31.87 6.07
N GLY A 53 9.16 32.03 4.81
CA GLY A 53 10.06 32.52 3.76
C GLY A 53 10.51 31.45 2.77
N PRO A 54 11.46 31.75 1.87
CA PRO A 54 11.90 30.84 0.84
C PRO A 54 12.57 29.61 1.46
N LEU A 55 12.38 28.46 0.79
CA LEU A 55 13.08 27.22 1.16
C LEU A 55 14.59 27.44 1.16
N GLY A 56 15.29 26.75 2.05
CA GLY A 56 16.75 26.75 2.09
C GLY A 56 17.36 26.27 0.77
N SER A 57 18.61 26.65 0.53
CA SER A 57 19.34 26.17 -0.66
C SER A 57 19.49 24.65 -0.65
N ALA A 58 19.61 24.06 -1.82
CA ALA A 58 19.92 22.63 -1.96
C ALA A 58 21.23 22.30 -1.22
N CYS A 59 21.28 21.15 -0.57
CA CYS A 59 22.49 20.71 0.14
C CYS A 59 23.64 20.45 -0.83
N ASP A 60 24.88 20.49 -0.32
CA ASP A 60 26.08 20.13 -1.07
C ASP A 60 26.09 18.60 -1.42
N ASP A 61 27.04 18.22 -2.27
CA ASP A 61 27.14 16.84 -2.73
C ASP A 61 27.56 15.86 -1.63
N ALA A 62 28.36 16.28 -0.66
CA ALA A 62 28.79 15.44 0.45
C ALA A 62 27.61 15.10 1.37
N THR A 63 26.78 16.11 1.67
CA THR A 63 25.54 15.92 2.41
C THR A 63 24.55 15.07 1.62
N PHE A 64 24.41 15.34 0.32
CA PHE A 64 23.49 14.60 -0.55
C PHE A 64 23.82 13.09 -0.60
N VAL A 65 25.07 12.72 -0.92
CA VAL A 65 25.46 11.31 -1.04
C VAL A 65 25.22 10.56 0.29
N ARG A 66 25.58 11.19 1.42
CA ARG A 66 25.34 10.58 2.72
C ARG A 66 23.86 10.34 3.00
N ARG A 67 22.99 11.31 2.69
CA ARG A 67 21.53 11.19 2.88
C ARG A 67 20.92 10.14 1.95
N ALA A 68 21.28 10.15 0.66
CA ALA A 68 20.78 9.19 -0.31
C ALA A 68 21.07 7.74 0.11
N TYR A 69 22.29 7.45 0.58
CA TYR A 69 22.63 6.11 1.08
C TYR A 69 21.87 5.75 2.37
N LEU A 70 21.73 6.68 3.31
CA LEU A 70 20.98 6.43 4.55
C LEU A 70 19.49 6.14 4.27
N ASP A 71 18.90 6.88 3.37
CA ASP A 71 17.48 6.78 3.07
C ASP A 71 17.17 5.54 2.22
N LEU A 72 17.99 5.25 1.19
CA LEU A 72 17.70 4.20 0.21
C LEU A 72 18.42 2.88 0.48
N ALA A 73 19.63 2.90 1.06
CA ALA A 73 20.40 1.70 1.36
C ALA A 73 20.44 1.35 2.88
N GLY A 74 20.02 2.29 3.74
CA GLY A 74 20.01 2.09 5.20
C GLY A 74 21.39 2.15 5.86
N ARG A 75 22.43 2.57 5.15
CA ARG A 75 23.80 2.71 5.63
C ARG A 75 24.45 4.00 5.12
N ILE A 76 25.58 4.37 5.67
CA ILE A 76 26.43 5.41 5.08
C ILE A 76 27.18 4.86 3.86
N PRO A 77 27.54 5.71 2.88
CA PRO A 77 28.42 5.27 1.79
C PRO A 77 29.78 4.87 2.32
N SER A 78 30.41 3.88 1.69
CA SER A 78 31.81 3.60 1.88
C SER A 78 32.68 4.76 1.38
N TRP A 79 33.94 4.80 1.79
CA TRP A 79 34.88 5.81 1.31
C TRP A 79 34.97 5.84 -0.22
N GLN A 80 35.03 4.66 -0.85
CA GLN A 80 35.11 4.54 -2.30
C GLN A 80 33.84 5.05 -3.01
N GLU A 81 32.67 4.69 -2.51
CA GLU A 81 31.39 5.18 -3.06
C GLU A 81 31.27 6.70 -2.93
N ALA A 82 31.64 7.26 -1.78
CA ALA A 82 31.61 8.69 -1.56
C ALA A 82 32.58 9.43 -2.48
N THR A 83 33.83 9.00 -2.57
CA THR A 83 34.84 9.65 -3.45
C THR A 83 34.46 9.53 -4.91
N THR A 84 34.01 8.37 -5.40
CA THR A 84 33.53 8.18 -6.77
C THR A 84 32.42 9.16 -7.12
N PHE A 85 31.46 9.36 -6.21
CA PHE A 85 30.38 10.31 -6.43
C PHE A 85 30.86 11.77 -6.42
N LEU A 86 31.72 12.14 -5.46
CA LEU A 86 32.20 13.51 -5.31
C LEU A 86 33.10 13.93 -6.48
N ASP A 87 33.92 13.02 -6.99
CA ASP A 87 34.82 13.27 -8.11
C ASP A 87 34.11 13.30 -9.47
N ASN A 88 32.92 12.71 -9.55
CA ASN A 88 32.09 12.73 -10.75
C ASN A 88 31.65 14.18 -11.07
N LYS A 89 31.89 14.63 -12.31
CA LYS A 89 31.55 15.98 -12.80
C LYS A 89 30.29 16.03 -13.65
N GLU A 90 29.57 14.91 -13.79
CA GLU A 90 28.33 14.88 -14.57
C GLU A 90 27.23 15.68 -13.88
N ALA A 91 26.49 16.45 -14.67
CA ALA A 91 25.42 17.32 -14.15
C ALA A 91 24.26 16.53 -13.51
N ASN A 92 24.01 15.31 -14.00
CA ASN A 92 22.94 14.43 -13.55
C ASN A 92 23.39 13.36 -12.53
N LYS A 93 24.59 13.48 -11.96
CA LYS A 93 25.15 12.47 -11.04
C LYS A 93 24.26 12.13 -9.85
N ARG A 94 23.47 13.10 -9.34
CA ARG A 94 22.53 12.88 -8.22
C ARG A 94 21.38 11.96 -8.63
N THR A 95 20.80 12.18 -9.80
CA THR A 95 19.75 11.31 -10.36
C THR A 95 20.28 9.90 -10.59
N LEU A 96 21.45 9.78 -11.25
CA LEU A 96 22.08 8.48 -11.49
C LEU A 96 22.39 7.71 -10.18
N LEU A 97 22.80 8.40 -9.14
CA LEU A 97 23.00 7.77 -7.84
C LEU A 97 21.67 7.24 -7.26
N ILE A 98 20.60 8.03 -7.30
CA ILE A 98 19.27 7.60 -6.82
C ILE A 98 18.83 6.36 -7.61
N ASP A 99 18.89 6.38 -8.93
CA ASP A 99 18.49 5.25 -9.79
C ASP A 99 19.31 3.99 -9.47
N THR A 100 20.63 4.15 -9.26
CA THR A 100 21.52 3.05 -8.88
C THR A 100 21.14 2.44 -7.54
N LEU A 101 20.85 3.27 -6.53
CA LEU A 101 20.46 2.80 -5.20
C LEU A 101 19.09 2.14 -5.21
N LEU A 102 18.13 2.67 -5.96
CA LEU A 102 16.79 2.09 -6.10
C LEU A 102 16.82 0.74 -6.82
N ALA A 103 17.73 0.55 -7.79
CA ALA A 103 17.93 -0.72 -8.47
C ALA A 103 18.77 -1.73 -7.67
N GLY A 104 19.41 -1.29 -6.59
CA GLY A 104 20.25 -2.11 -5.74
C GLY A 104 19.49 -3.04 -4.82
N SER A 105 20.10 -4.16 -4.44
CA SER A 105 19.51 -5.14 -3.50
C SER A 105 19.35 -4.61 -2.07
N GLU A 106 20.00 -3.51 -1.71
CA GLU A 106 19.91 -2.90 -0.38
C GLU A 106 18.59 -2.15 -0.18
N TYR A 107 18.02 -1.59 -1.25
CA TYR A 107 16.76 -0.82 -1.20
C TYR A 107 15.57 -1.65 -0.70
N PRO A 108 15.24 -2.82 -1.28
CA PRO A 108 14.14 -3.65 -0.78
C PRO A 108 14.33 -4.06 0.68
N ARG A 109 15.55 -4.41 1.08
CA ARG A 109 15.88 -4.72 2.47
C ARG A 109 15.65 -3.52 3.38
N ARG A 110 16.14 -2.34 2.98
CA ARG A 110 15.94 -1.10 3.74
C ARG A 110 14.44 -0.78 3.91
N MET A 111 13.65 -0.92 2.85
CA MET A 111 12.21 -0.71 2.91
C MET A 111 11.52 -1.75 3.79
N GLN A 112 11.92 -3.02 3.70
CA GLN A 112 11.42 -4.08 4.57
C GLN A 112 11.65 -3.73 6.06
N ASP A 113 12.87 -3.33 6.45
CA ASP A 113 13.19 -2.95 7.83
C ASP A 113 12.37 -1.74 8.30
N LEU A 114 12.25 -0.73 7.45
CA LEU A 114 11.49 0.49 7.74
C LEU A 114 10.00 0.20 7.94
N PHE A 115 9.40 -0.52 7.00
CA PHE A 115 7.97 -0.85 7.06
C PHE A 115 7.66 -1.87 8.15
N HIS A 116 8.56 -2.79 8.43
CA HIS A 116 8.44 -3.65 9.61
C HIS A 116 8.37 -2.80 10.89
N ALA A 117 9.31 -1.87 11.08
CA ALA A 117 9.31 -1.00 12.25
C ALA A 117 8.04 -0.13 12.35
N MET A 118 7.55 0.40 11.23
CA MET A 118 6.33 1.22 11.18
C MET A 118 5.06 0.41 11.44
N LEU A 119 4.92 -0.76 10.82
CA LEU A 119 3.69 -1.54 10.85
C LEU A 119 3.62 -2.46 12.08
N MET A 120 4.74 -3.03 12.49
CA MET A 120 4.76 -3.96 13.63
C MET A 120 5.21 -3.31 14.93
N GLU A 121 5.87 -2.15 14.87
CA GLU A 121 6.42 -1.47 16.04
C GLU A 121 7.37 -2.41 16.81
N ARG A 122 7.02 -2.83 18.03
CA ARG A 122 7.80 -3.79 18.86
C ARG A 122 7.10 -5.13 19.04
N ARG A 123 6.19 -5.49 18.14
CA ARG A 123 5.38 -6.72 18.23
C ARG A 123 6.11 -7.99 17.76
N GLY A 124 7.43 -7.91 17.55
CA GLY A 124 8.24 -9.03 17.08
C GLY A 124 8.21 -9.18 15.56
N ASP A 125 8.83 -10.24 15.06
CA ASP A 125 8.96 -10.54 13.64
C ASP A 125 8.56 -11.99 13.30
N SER A 126 8.52 -12.29 12.01
CA SER A 126 8.32 -13.62 11.45
C SER A 126 9.07 -13.70 10.12
N PRO A 127 9.73 -14.82 9.82
CA PRO A 127 10.41 -15.01 8.54
C PRO A 127 9.47 -14.84 7.34
N GLU A 128 8.20 -15.28 7.44
CA GLU A 128 7.22 -15.13 6.36
C GLU A 128 6.79 -13.68 6.16
N TRP A 129 6.61 -12.92 7.23
CA TRP A 129 6.33 -11.48 7.17
C TRP A 129 7.51 -10.71 6.56
N THR A 130 8.73 -10.98 7.03
CA THR A 130 9.94 -10.36 6.50
C THR A 130 10.09 -10.64 5.01
N LYS A 131 9.89 -11.91 4.60
CA LYS A 131 9.91 -12.31 3.19
C LYS A 131 8.83 -11.60 2.38
N PHE A 132 7.59 -11.54 2.89
CA PHE A 132 6.48 -10.85 2.22
C PHE A 132 6.81 -9.38 1.96
N LEU A 133 7.31 -8.64 2.94
CA LEU A 133 7.69 -7.25 2.76
C LEU A 133 8.85 -7.11 1.76
N GLN A 134 9.91 -7.89 1.92
CA GLN A 134 11.06 -7.82 1.05
C GLN A 134 10.69 -8.09 -0.42
N THR A 135 9.99 -9.18 -0.70
CA THR A 135 9.57 -9.50 -2.06
C THR A 135 8.60 -8.48 -2.65
N SER A 136 7.77 -7.85 -1.82
CA SER A 136 6.88 -6.77 -2.25
C SER A 136 7.67 -5.54 -2.70
N PHE A 137 8.73 -5.16 -1.98
CA PHE A 137 9.59 -4.04 -2.37
C PHE A 137 10.52 -4.39 -3.53
N GLU A 138 11.02 -5.62 -3.64
CA GLU A 138 11.77 -6.11 -4.81
C GLU A 138 10.93 -6.01 -6.09
N ALA A 139 9.65 -6.35 -6.01
CA ALA A 139 8.70 -6.24 -7.11
C ALA A 139 8.16 -4.82 -7.35
N ASN A 140 8.57 -3.84 -6.55
CA ASN A 140 8.00 -2.48 -6.55
C ASN A 140 6.47 -2.50 -6.51
N LYS A 141 5.91 -3.35 -5.62
CA LYS A 141 4.45 -3.56 -5.50
C LYS A 141 3.75 -2.24 -5.19
N PRO A 142 2.64 -1.90 -5.89
CA PRO A 142 1.83 -0.73 -5.56
C PRO A 142 1.37 -0.73 -4.10
N TRP A 143 1.36 0.44 -3.48
CA TRP A 143 1.01 0.58 -2.06
C TRP A 143 -0.39 0.08 -1.72
N ASP A 144 -1.37 0.37 -2.57
CA ASP A 144 -2.74 -0.10 -2.38
C ASP A 144 -2.85 -1.63 -2.43
N GLN A 145 -2.08 -2.29 -3.29
CA GLN A 145 -2.01 -3.75 -3.34
C GLN A 145 -1.35 -4.31 -2.06
N LEU A 146 -0.22 -3.73 -1.63
CA LEU A 146 0.43 -4.14 -0.39
C LEU A 146 -0.52 -4.05 0.81
N VAL A 147 -1.26 -2.94 0.93
CA VAL A 147 -2.22 -2.72 2.01
C VAL A 147 -3.38 -3.71 1.95
N ARG A 148 -3.93 -3.99 0.76
CA ARG A 148 -5.00 -5.00 0.60
C ARG A 148 -4.54 -6.37 1.07
N GLU A 149 -3.35 -6.80 0.66
CA GLU A 149 -2.78 -8.09 1.07
C GLU A 149 -2.50 -8.16 2.59
N ILE A 150 -2.20 -7.02 3.24
CA ILE A 150 -2.06 -6.96 4.70
C ILE A 150 -3.42 -7.02 5.39
N LEU A 151 -4.42 -6.31 4.90
CA LEU A 151 -5.73 -6.21 5.54
C LEU A 151 -6.62 -7.44 5.28
N ASP A 152 -6.42 -8.10 4.14
CA ASP A 152 -7.14 -9.31 3.72
C ASP A 152 -6.14 -10.37 3.20
N PRO A 153 -5.37 -11.01 4.10
CA PRO A 153 -4.33 -11.96 3.72
C PRO A 153 -4.93 -13.30 3.30
N ASP A 154 -4.61 -13.75 2.08
CA ASP A 154 -5.00 -15.08 1.56
C ASP A 154 -4.06 -16.17 2.12
N PRO A 155 -4.55 -17.10 2.95
CA PRO A 155 -3.74 -18.20 3.48
C PRO A 155 -3.31 -19.22 2.42
N ASN A 156 -3.97 -19.25 1.26
CA ASN A 156 -3.65 -20.17 0.17
C ASN A 156 -2.57 -19.62 -0.77
N ASN A 157 -2.29 -18.33 -0.71
CA ASN A 157 -1.27 -17.70 -1.52
C ASN A 157 0.09 -17.68 -0.79
N GLU A 158 0.99 -18.58 -1.14
CA GLU A 158 2.33 -18.67 -0.54
C GLU A 158 3.15 -17.39 -0.60
N ALA A 159 2.96 -16.58 -1.63
CA ALA A 159 3.71 -15.35 -1.82
C ALA A 159 3.26 -14.22 -0.88
N THR A 160 1.99 -14.23 -0.44
CA THR A 160 1.38 -13.13 0.32
C THR A 160 0.88 -13.54 1.70
N ARG A 161 0.73 -14.84 2.00
CA ARG A 161 0.20 -15.33 3.28
C ARG A 161 0.94 -14.81 4.52
N GLY A 162 2.23 -14.47 4.39
CA GLY A 162 3.01 -13.86 5.48
C GLY A 162 2.45 -12.53 5.98
N ALA A 163 1.64 -11.85 5.18
CA ALA A 163 0.95 -10.61 5.54
C ALA A 163 0.01 -10.78 6.75
N ALA A 164 -0.54 -11.99 6.96
CA ALA A 164 -1.40 -12.30 8.11
C ALA A 164 -0.72 -12.09 9.47
N PHE A 165 0.62 -12.03 9.51
CA PHE A 165 1.37 -11.75 10.74
C PHE A 165 0.98 -10.42 11.38
N PHE A 166 0.62 -9.41 10.58
CA PHE A 166 0.10 -8.13 11.06
C PHE A 166 -1.09 -8.31 12.01
N HIS A 167 -2.06 -9.16 11.62
CA HIS A 167 -3.24 -9.46 12.42
C HIS A 167 -2.94 -10.40 13.56
N THR A 168 -2.23 -11.51 13.31
CA THR A 168 -2.01 -12.54 14.32
C THR A 168 -1.31 -11.97 15.54
N LYS A 169 -0.34 -11.06 15.36
CA LYS A 169 0.35 -10.41 16.48
C LYS A 169 -0.49 -9.40 17.26
N ARG A 170 -1.53 -8.88 16.67
CA ARG A 170 -2.49 -7.99 17.35
C ARG A 170 -3.62 -8.75 18.04
N LEU A 171 -3.93 -9.94 17.53
CA LEU A 171 -4.96 -10.81 18.07
C LEU A 171 -4.43 -11.82 19.08
N ASP A 172 -3.10 -11.96 19.22
CA ASP A 172 -2.46 -12.82 20.22
C ASP A 172 -2.87 -12.40 21.63
N LYS A 173 -3.32 -13.38 22.40
CA LYS A 173 -3.68 -13.17 23.80
C LYS A 173 -2.43 -13.19 24.68
N VAL A 174 -2.30 -12.17 25.51
CA VAL A 174 -1.25 -12.10 26.51
C VAL A 174 -1.81 -12.62 27.85
N GLY A 175 -1.46 -13.84 28.22
CA GLY A 175 -1.94 -14.48 29.44
C GLY A 175 -3.46 -14.74 29.40
N GLN A 176 -4.21 -14.22 30.39
CA GLN A 176 -5.66 -14.37 30.50
C GLN A 176 -6.43 -13.18 29.89
N GLN A 177 -5.76 -12.26 29.22
CA GLN A 177 -6.42 -11.10 28.61
C GLN A 177 -7.30 -11.53 27.44
N GLU A 178 -8.36 -10.76 27.21
CA GLU A 178 -9.18 -10.91 26.01
C GLU A 178 -8.41 -10.39 24.78
N THR A 179 -8.80 -10.88 23.61
CA THR A 179 -8.26 -10.39 22.34
C THR A 179 -8.56 -8.90 22.16
N ASP A 180 -7.54 -8.09 21.89
CA ASP A 180 -7.68 -6.62 21.76
C ASP A 180 -8.16 -6.21 20.35
N TYR A 181 -9.39 -6.59 20.01
CA TYR A 181 -10.04 -6.12 18.78
C TYR A 181 -10.15 -4.60 18.67
N PRO A 182 -10.47 -3.86 19.75
CA PRO A 182 -10.42 -2.41 19.71
C PRO A 182 -9.04 -1.86 19.35
N GLY A 183 -7.96 -2.47 19.86
CA GLY A 183 -6.59 -2.10 19.53
C GLY A 183 -6.26 -2.33 18.07
N LEU A 184 -6.63 -3.47 17.51
CA LEU A 184 -6.48 -3.75 16.08
C LEU A 184 -7.23 -2.70 15.24
N THR A 185 -8.46 -2.37 15.61
CA THR A 185 -9.28 -1.36 14.92
C THR A 185 -8.61 0.02 14.93
N ARG A 186 -8.07 0.45 16.08
CA ARG A 186 -7.32 1.71 16.19
C ARG A 186 -6.05 1.71 15.35
N ASP A 187 -5.30 0.61 15.38
CA ASP A 187 -4.06 0.48 14.59
C ASP A 187 -4.33 0.54 13.09
N VAL A 188 -5.37 -0.12 12.60
CA VAL A 188 -5.77 -0.03 11.19
C VAL A 188 -6.18 1.40 10.83
N GLY A 189 -6.98 2.06 11.65
CA GLY A 189 -7.34 3.46 11.46
C GLY A 189 -6.12 4.36 11.32
N ARG A 190 -5.16 4.24 12.25
CA ARG A 190 -3.95 5.05 12.31
C ARG A 190 -2.97 4.75 11.18
N LEU A 191 -2.69 3.48 10.91
CA LEU A 191 -1.62 3.07 9.99
C LEU A 191 -2.04 3.13 8.52
N PHE A 192 -3.30 2.85 8.21
CA PHE A 192 -3.75 2.74 6.82
C PHE A 192 -4.77 3.81 6.40
N LEU A 193 -5.51 4.38 7.35
CA LEU A 193 -6.51 5.42 7.06
C LEU A 193 -6.09 6.82 7.51
N GLY A 194 -4.94 6.95 8.21
CA GLY A 194 -4.44 8.22 8.73
C GLY A 194 -5.34 8.84 9.81
N MET A 195 -6.14 8.04 10.50
CA MET A 195 -7.12 8.48 11.50
C MET A 195 -6.80 7.92 12.88
N ASP A 196 -6.53 8.75 13.86
CA ASP A 196 -6.45 8.33 15.26
C ASP A 196 -7.86 8.18 15.84
N LEU A 197 -8.36 6.93 15.84
CA LEU A 197 -9.69 6.60 16.28
C LEU A 197 -9.79 6.30 17.80
N GLN A 198 -8.75 6.60 18.59
CA GLN A 198 -8.75 6.26 20.03
C GLN A 198 -9.89 6.91 20.80
N CYS A 199 -10.12 8.20 20.62
CA CYS A 199 -11.26 8.89 21.25
C CYS A 199 -12.60 8.38 20.72
N ALA A 200 -12.67 8.06 19.43
CA ALA A 200 -13.87 7.61 18.76
C ALA A 200 -14.36 6.23 19.22
N GLN A 201 -13.55 5.48 19.97
CA GLN A 201 -13.98 4.24 20.61
C GLN A 201 -15.13 4.46 21.61
N CYS A 202 -15.12 5.57 22.36
CA CYS A 202 -16.05 5.81 23.49
C CYS A 202 -17.02 6.97 23.22
N HIS A 203 -16.67 7.90 22.35
CA HIS A 203 -17.48 9.09 22.02
C HIS A 203 -17.00 9.75 20.72
N ASN A 204 -17.77 10.66 20.15
CA ASN A 204 -17.28 11.49 19.05
C ASN A 204 -16.07 12.31 19.48
N HIS A 205 -15.08 12.48 18.61
CA HIS A 205 -13.91 13.28 18.95
C HIS A 205 -14.30 14.72 19.29
N LEU A 206 -13.69 15.28 20.36
CA LEU A 206 -14.11 16.57 20.93
C LEU A 206 -13.77 17.76 20.02
N PHE A 207 -12.71 17.65 19.22
CA PHE A 207 -12.18 18.77 18.42
C PHE A 207 -12.17 18.48 16.92
N ILE A 208 -12.17 17.20 16.51
CA ILE A 208 -12.15 16.78 15.10
C ILE A 208 -13.53 16.24 14.74
N GLU A 209 -14.31 17.09 14.10
CA GLU A 209 -15.71 16.80 13.80
C GLU A 209 -15.93 15.57 12.92
N SER A 210 -14.97 15.24 12.03
CA SER A 210 -15.00 14.07 11.18
C SER A 210 -14.73 12.74 11.87
N TYR A 211 -14.24 12.74 13.13
CA TYR A 211 -13.93 11.51 13.87
C TYR A 211 -15.11 11.11 14.75
N LYS A 212 -16.01 10.31 14.20
CA LYS A 212 -17.26 9.89 14.85
C LYS A 212 -17.12 8.52 15.50
N GLN A 213 -17.81 8.34 16.65
CA GLN A 213 -17.88 7.04 17.32
C GLN A 213 -18.48 5.96 16.41
N VAL A 214 -19.48 6.30 15.61
CA VAL A 214 -20.10 5.38 14.65
C VAL A 214 -19.11 4.84 13.62
N ASP A 215 -18.08 5.61 13.26
CA ASP A 215 -17.05 5.18 12.31
C ASP A 215 -16.08 4.18 12.95
N PHE A 216 -15.68 4.42 14.20
CA PHE A 216 -14.92 3.42 14.96
C PHE A 216 -15.71 2.12 15.11
N GLN A 217 -16.97 2.21 15.56
CA GLN A 217 -17.80 1.03 15.79
C GLN A 217 -18.08 0.26 14.49
N GLY A 218 -18.27 0.96 13.37
CA GLY A 218 -18.45 0.34 12.07
C GLY A 218 -17.20 -0.41 11.58
N LEU A 219 -16.01 0.15 11.76
CA LEU A 219 -14.75 -0.54 11.46
C LEU A 219 -14.48 -1.70 12.44
N TYR A 220 -14.83 -1.52 13.71
CA TYR A 220 -14.72 -2.54 14.74
C TYR A 220 -15.61 -3.76 14.44
N THR A 221 -16.80 -3.60 13.84
CA THR A 221 -17.65 -4.74 13.47
C THR A 221 -16.95 -5.69 12.49
N VAL A 222 -16.06 -5.18 11.65
CA VAL A 222 -15.25 -6.01 10.74
C VAL A 222 -14.29 -6.87 11.56
N TYR A 223 -13.45 -6.23 12.39
CA TYR A 223 -12.34 -6.91 13.06
C TYR A 223 -12.76 -7.81 14.23
N GLN A 224 -13.87 -7.53 14.93
CA GLN A 224 -14.33 -8.37 16.04
C GLN A 224 -14.71 -9.80 15.62
N ASN A 225 -14.90 -10.05 14.33
CA ASN A 225 -15.19 -11.36 13.77
C ASN A 225 -13.95 -12.11 13.27
N THR A 226 -12.80 -11.44 13.25
CA THR A 226 -11.53 -12.05 12.83
C THR A 226 -10.96 -12.93 13.95
N PHE A 227 -10.41 -14.08 13.60
CA PHE A 227 -9.76 -14.99 14.55
C PHE A 227 -8.47 -15.58 13.96
N ILE A 228 -7.55 -16.00 14.86
CA ILE A 228 -6.32 -16.69 14.45
C ILE A 228 -6.65 -18.14 14.10
N ARG A 229 -6.20 -18.60 12.94
CA ARG A 229 -6.28 -20.00 12.53
C ARG A 229 -5.14 -20.80 13.14
N ASN A 230 -5.45 -21.66 14.10
CA ASN A 230 -4.48 -22.53 14.77
C ASN A 230 -4.29 -23.89 14.08
N ASP A 231 -5.03 -24.16 13.02
CA ASP A 231 -4.94 -25.36 12.21
C ASP A 231 -3.82 -25.31 11.15
N LEU A 232 -3.25 -24.12 10.93
CA LEU A 232 -2.15 -23.88 10.00
C LEU A 232 -0.81 -23.66 10.74
N LYS A 233 0.30 -24.02 10.10
CA LYS A 233 1.65 -23.89 10.65
C LYS A 233 2.32 -22.54 10.39
N PHE A 234 1.61 -21.63 9.76
CA PHE A 234 2.05 -20.28 9.43
C PHE A 234 0.99 -19.27 9.89
N PRO A 235 1.34 -17.98 10.03
CA PRO A 235 0.37 -16.96 10.40
C PRO A 235 -0.82 -16.95 9.45
N ALA A 236 -2.01 -17.10 9.98
CA ALA A 236 -3.24 -17.05 9.21
C ALA A 236 -4.41 -16.58 10.07
N ILE A 237 -5.35 -15.92 9.44
CA ILE A 237 -6.60 -15.49 10.05
C ILE A 237 -7.78 -16.12 9.32
N GLY A 238 -8.89 -16.16 10.00
CA GLY A 238 -10.20 -16.48 9.43
C GLY A 238 -11.23 -15.50 9.95
N GLU A 239 -12.38 -15.49 9.33
CA GLU A 239 -13.48 -14.63 9.70
C GLU A 239 -14.72 -15.44 10.08
N LYS A 240 -15.43 -14.95 11.07
CA LYS A 240 -16.78 -15.43 11.38
C LYS A 240 -17.78 -14.60 10.59
N VAL A 241 -18.86 -15.23 10.16
CA VAL A 241 -19.94 -14.54 9.46
C VAL A 241 -20.50 -13.41 10.35
N LEU A 242 -20.56 -12.22 9.79
CA LEU A 242 -21.19 -11.07 10.43
C LEU A 242 -22.71 -11.22 10.30
N THR A 243 -23.38 -11.48 11.43
CA THR A 243 -24.83 -11.72 11.44
C THR A 243 -25.65 -10.59 12.04
N LYS A 244 -25.01 -9.63 12.71
CA LYS A 244 -25.69 -8.53 13.39
C LYS A 244 -24.87 -7.26 13.44
N LYS A 245 -25.55 -6.14 13.52
CA LYS A 245 -24.94 -4.83 13.75
C LYS A 245 -24.37 -4.73 15.17
N ALA A 246 -23.43 -3.80 15.38
CA ALA A 246 -22.92 -3.47 16.69
C ALA A 246 -23.81 -2.44 17.38
N ASP A 247 -24.18 -2.73 18.61
CA ASP A 247 -24.85 -1.78 19.52
C ASP A 247 -23.78 -1.04 20.32
N PHE A 248 -23.91 0.26 20.44
CA PHE A 248 -22.98 1.09 21.20
C PHE A 248 -23.68 2.33 21.77
N SER A 249 -23.05 2.98 22.72
CA SER A 249 -23.51 4.27 23.25
C SER A 249 -22.32 5.16 23.59
N SER A 250 -22.52 6.47 23.54
CA SER A 250 -21.53 7.42 24.02
C SER A 250 -21.44 7.37 25.54
N VAL A 251 -20.23 7.54 26.07
CA VAL A 251 -20.02 7.64 27.54
C VAL A 251 -20.65 8.91 28.13
N PHE A 252 -20.97 9.91 27.30
CA PHE A 252 -21.50 11.19 27.73
C PHE A 252 -23.04 11.19 27.85
N ASP A 253 -23.73 10.75 26.80
CA ASP A 253 -25.22 10.84 26.73
C ASP A 253 -25.94 9.49 26.90
N LYS A 254 -25.20 8.39 26.76
CA LYS A 254 -25.69 7.01 26.86
C LYS A 254 -26.86 6.68 25.93
N VAL A 255 -27.03 7.44 24.86
CA VAL A 255 -28.03 7.13 23.83
C VAL A 255 -27.59 5.87 23.08
N ALA A 256 -28.47 4.86 23.05
CA ALA A 256 -28.19 3.64 22.29
C ALA A 256 -28.22 3.89 20.79
N LEU A 257 -27.16 3.50 20.11
CA LEU A 257 -26.98 3.59 18.67
C LEU A 257 -26.57 2.22 18.13
N THR A 258 -26.80 2.02 16.83
CA THR A 258 -26.49 0.76 16.15
C THR A 258 -25.80 1.06 14.83
N THR A 259 -24.77 0.30 14.46
CA THR A 259 -24.13 0.40 13.16
C THR A 259 -23.70 -0.96 12.62
N GLY A 260 -23.82 -1.14 11.30
CA GLY A 260 -23.16 -2.19 10.56
C GLY A 260 -21.72 -1.82 10.16
N PRO A 261 -21.03 -2.68 9.39
CA PRO A 261 -19.67 -2.45 8.94
C PRO A 261 -19.58 -1.20 8.07
N ARG A 262 -18.53 -0.41 8.26
CA ARG A 262 -18.21 0.74 7.43
C ARG A 262 -16.74 1.11 7.53
N VAL A 263 -16.22 1.73 6.50
CA VAL A 263 -14.96 2.48 6.56
C VAL A 263 -15.26 3.87 7.14
N PRO A 264 -14.40 4.44 8.00
CA PRO A 264 -14.58 5.78 8.55
C PRO A 264 -14.91 6.84 7.47
N GLY A 265 -15.95 7.62 7.72
CA GLY A 265 -16.48 8.59 6.76
C GLY A 265 -17.32 8.00 5.62
N GLY A 266 -17.36 6.67 5.51
CA GLY A 266 -18.13 5.96 4.48
C GLY A 266 -19.56 5.63 4.89
N LYS A 267 -20.32 5.11 3.92
CA LYS A 267 -21.65 4.56 4.17
C LYS A 267 -21.55 3.19 4.84
N GLU A 268 -22.58 2.84 5.61
CA GLU A 268 -22.76 1.50 6.13
C GLU A 268 -22.89 0.49 4.99
N ILE A 269 -22.16 -0.62 5.12
CA ILE A 269 -22.24 -1.75 4.20
C ILE A 269 -23.36 -2.67 4.69
N GLU A 270 -24.22 -3.10 3.80
CA GLU A 270 -25.32 -4.01 4.12
C GLU A 270 -24.74 -5.36 4.53
N ILE A 271 -25.25 -5.89 5.65
CA ILE A 271 -24.86 -7.22 6.13
C ILE A 271 -25.63 -8.24 5.28
N PRO A 272 -24.92 -9.16 4.60
CA PRO A 272 -25.58 -10.17 3.79
C PRO A 272 -26.42 -11.10 4.67
N THR A 273 -27.61 -11.44 4.20
CA THR A 273 -28.48 -12.43 4.83
C THR A 273 -28.27 -13.78 4.16
N PHE A 274 -28.07 -14.82 4.97
CA PHE A 274 -27.91 -16.20 4.48
C PHE A 274 -29.15 -17.01 4.85
N GLU A 275 -29.57 -17.89 3.94
CA GLU A 275 -30.59 -18.89 4.27
C GLU A 275 -29.99 -19.96 5.19
N LYS A 276 -30.88 -20.66 5.91
CA LYS A 276 -30.48 -21.71 6.85
C LYS A 276 -29.74 -22.81 6.08
N ASN A 277 -28.46 -23.02 6.38
CA ASN A 277 -27.50 -23.93 5.76
C ASN A 277 -26.73 -23.39 4.53
N GLU A 278 -26.85 -22.13 4.16
CA GLU A 278 -25.90 -21.52 3.27
C GLU A 278 -24.60 -21.25 4.04
N GLU A 279 -23.51 -21.80 3.56
CA GLU A 279 -22.19 -21.44 4.06
C GLU A 279 -21.72 -20.13 3.39
N TYR A 280 -21.06 -19.30 4.17
CA TYR A 280 -20.38 -18.12 3.65
C TYR A 280 -19.15 -18.56 2.85
N LEU A 281 -19.40 -18.97 1.62
CA LEU A 281 -18.38 -19.35 0.66
C LEU A 281 -18.21 -18.28 -0.42
N VAL A 282 -18.11 -17.03 -0.04
CA VAL A 282 -17.56 -16.03 -0.96
C VAL A 282 -16.06 -16.13 -0.79
N PRO A 283 -15.33 -16.71 -1.76
CA PRO A 283 -13.87 -16.62 -1.74
C PRO A 283 -13.49 -15.14 -1.73
N PRO A 284 -12.46 -14.78 -0.99
CA PRO A 284 -11.96 -13.43 -0.92
C PRO A 284 -11.58 -12.88 -2.30
#